data_2b233c967aa034e960c84da08239645f
#
_entry.id   2b233c967aa034e960c84da08239645f
#
_cell.length_a   1.000
_cell.length_b   1.000
_cell.length_c   1.000
_cell.angle_alpha   90.00
_cell.angle_beta   90.00
_cell.angle_gamma   90.00
#
_symmetry.space_group_name_H-M   'P 1'
#
loop_
_entity.id
_entity.type
_entity.pdbx_description
1 polymer ?
#
loop_
_entity_poly.entity_id
_entity_poly.type
_entity_poly.pdbx_seq_one_letter_code
_entity_poly.pdbx_strand_id
1 'polypeptide(L)'
;MKTIAVEQAVFTSTDRGPIKGYQLVAKSAGIDRRLEQELSRWSPTRGFRDRPVDWSLNCFPVFEDLTAITRTTLGGPEYSGRGGTQIVTLILVLRSDQLEAYDFNPITLAQTAMALGLLKLPLDLNCEQLAPALLPADPLIQNRCSHRDDAARSEAQILSQIAALVAEGRRAAVVGPVDPIATADRLIHSLPVESRRDFSFTTGLEPSLSRPFVVHFLSHASAAVQRTLDAQNVVCLNASA
;
A
#
# COMPACT_ATOMS: atom_id res chain seq x y z
N MET A 1 -20.58 -9.82 16.74
CA MET A 1 -19.37 -9.93 15.90
C MET A 1 -18.25 -9.21 16.64
N LYS A 2 -17.13 -9.88 16.89
CA LYS A 2 -15.97 -9.26 17.55
C LYS A 2 -15.32 -8.28 16.57
N THR A 3 -14.95 -7.09 17.04
CA THR A 3 -14.32 -6.05 16.22
C THR A 3 -12.97 -5.66 16.79
N ILE A 4 -12.08 -5.19 15.92
CA ILE A 4 -10.81 -4.56 16.28
C ILE A 4 -10.89 -3.08 15.90
N ALA A 5 -10.36 -2.20 16.75
CA ALA A 5 -10.24 -0.78 16.47
C ALA A 5 -8.85 -0.51 15.88
N VAL A 6 -8.80 0.14 14.75
CA VAL A 6 -7.55 0.49 14.04
C VAL A 6 -7.45 1.99 13.87
N GLU A 7 -6.23 2.53 14.00
CA GLU A 7 -6.00 3.96 13.78
C GLU A 7 -6.11 4.28 12.30
N GLN A 8 -6.57 5.49 11.99
CA GLN A 8 -6.70 5.93 10.59
C GLN A 8 -6.26 7.37 10.41
N ALA A 9 -5.77 7.67 9.21
CA ALA A 9 -5.37 9.02 8.82
C ALA A 9 -5.60 9.29 7.34
N VAL A 10 -5.59 10.56 6.99
CA VAL A 10 -5.62 11.05 5.60
C VAL A 10 -4.42 11.98 5.39
N PHE A 11 -3.61 11.65 4.39
CA PHE A 11 -2.50 12.48 3.95
C PHE A 11 -2.83 13.08 2.57
N THR A 12 -2.75 14.38 2.45
CA THR A 12 -3.00 15.09 1.20
C THR A 12 -2.45 16.51 1.25
N SER A 13 -2.51 17.24 0.12
CA SER A 13 -2.17 18.65 0.09
C SER A 13 -3.32 19.52 0.59
N THR A 14 -2.99 20.56 1.35
CA THR A 14 -3.94 21.55 1.85
C THR A 14 -3.34 22.96 1.84
N ASP A 15 -4.17 23.96 1.67
CA ASP A 15 -3.85 25.38 1.87
C ASP A 15 -4.33 25.92 3.22
N ARG A 16 -4.96 25.06 4.02
CA ARG A 16 -5.52 25.42 5.34
C ARG A 16 -4.47 25.24 6.43
N GLY A 17 -4.61 26.02 7.47
CA GLY A 17 -3.71 25.99 8.62
C GLY A 17 -2.37 26.72 8.40
N PRO A 18 -1.47 26.64 9.37
CA PRO A 18 -0.18 27.36 9.35
C PRO A 18 0.83 26.80 8.34
N ILE A 19 0.69 25.52 7.97
CA ILE A 19 1.58 24.84 7.02
C ILE A 19 0.78 24.49 5.78
N LYS A 20 1.22 24.97 4.62
CA LYS A 20 0.63 24.64 3.32
C LYS A 20 1.40 23.52 2.66
N GLY A 21 0.70 22.65 1.95
CA GLY A 21 1.29 21.53 1.22
C GLY A 21 0.82 20.17 1.71
N TYR A 22 1.59 19.14 1.38
CA TYR A 22 1.26 17.75 1.74
C TYR A 22 1.54 17.46 3.21
N GLN A 23 0.53 17.01 3.93
CA GLN A 23 0.59 16.66 5.35
C GLN A 23 -0.56 15.73 5.75
N LEU A 24 -0.55 15.19 6.97
CA LEU A 24 -1.74 14.56 7.53
C LEU A 24 -2.77 15.66 7.85
N VAL A 25 -3.87 15.64 7.11
CA VAL A 25 -4.97 16.63 7.29
C VAL A 25 -6.04 16.13 8.25
N ALA A 26 -6.12 14.82 8.47
CA ALA A 26 -7.02 14.18 9.41
C ALA A 26 -6.37 12.93 10.00
N LYS A 27 -6.56 12.69 11.29
CA LYS A 27 -6.01 11.51 11.98
C LYS A 27 -6.81 11.15 13.23
N SER A 28 -6.78 9.89 13.60
CA SER A 28 -7.31 9.42 14.89
C SER A 28 -6.31 9.68 16.04
N ALA A 29 -6.84 9.69 17.26
CA ALA A 29 -6.10 10.14 18.43
C ALA A 29 -4.86 9.30 18.78
N GLY A 30 -4.83 8.02 18.37
CA GLY A 30 -3.68 7.14 18.59
C GLY A 30 -2.48 7.43 17.69
N ILE A 31 -2.62 8.31 16.68
CA ILE A 31 -1.51 8.73 15.82
C ILE A 31 -0.78 9.92 16.45
N ASP A 32 0.29 9.61 17.17
CA ASP A 32 1.17 10.61 17.77
C ASP A 32 2.06 11.32 16.73
N ARG A 33 2.86 12.27 17.17
CA ARG A 33 3.75 13.05 16.29
C ARG A 33 4.83 12.19 15.60
N ARG A 34 5.36 11.19 16.30
CA ARG A 34 6.39 10.30 15.75
C ARG A 34 5.82 9.44 14.63
N LEU A 35 4.64 8.86 14.86
CA LEU A 35 3.92 8.06 13.87
C LEU A 35 3.48 8.92 12.67
N GLU A 36 2.99 10.13 12.91
CA GLU A 36 2.65 11.12 11.87
C GLU A 36 3.83 11.42 10.93
N GLN A 37 5.03 11.63 11.48
CA GLN A 37 6.23 11.90 10.69
C GLN A 37 6.59 10.70 9.80
N GLU A 38 6.51 9.50 10.34
CA GLU A 38 6.83 8.29 9.57
C GLU A 38 5.79 8.02 8.48
N LEU A 39 4.49 8.12 8.78
CA LEU A 39 3.43 8.00 7.80
C LEU A 39 3.56 9.05 6.67
N SER A 40 3.93 10.29 7.01
CA SER A 40 4.18 11.36 6.03
C SER A 40 5.36 11.04 5.13
N ARG A 41 6.43 10.44 5.65
CA ARG A 41 7.62 10.03 4.89
C ARG A 41 7.28 8.97 3.83
N TRP A 42 6.41 8.03 4.17
CA TRP A 42 5.98 6.97 3.26
C TRP A 42 4.90 7.41 2.27
N SER A 43 4.19 8.50 2.54
CA SER A 43 3.11 8.98 1.70
C SER A 43 3.64 9.73 0.47
N PRO A 44 3.12 9.45 -0.74
CA PRO A 44 3.58 10.12 -1.95
C PRO A 44 3.03 11.54 -2.05
N THR A 45 3.84 12.45 -2.59
CA THR A 45 3.47 13.83 -2.90
C THR A 45 3.41 14.11 -4.40
N ARG A 46 3.69 13.08 -5.23
CA ARG A 46 3.65 13.16 -6.70
C ARG A 46 2.77 12.05 -7.24
N GLY A 47 2.03 12.36 -8.31
CA GLY A 47 1.05 11.46 -8.91
C GLY A 47 1.64 10.26 -9.61
N PHE A 48 0.75 9.39 -9.95
CA PHE A 48 1.00 8.26 -10.84
C PHE A 48 1.16 8.81 -12.26
N ARG A 49 2.24 8.51 -12.94
CA ARG A 49 2.40 8.79 -14.36
C ARG A 49 2.10 7.52 -15.15
N ASP A 50 1.36 7.67 -16.23
CA ASP A 50 1.15 6.63 -17.25
C ASP A 50 0.57 5.29 -16.73
N ARG A 51 -0.56 5.34 -15.98
CA ARG A 51 -1.18 4.16 -15.39
C ARG A 51 -2.60 3.92 -15.87
N PRO A 52 -2.98 2.65 -16.04
CA PRO A 52 -4.36 2.27 -16.30
C PRO A 52 -5.28 2.41 -15.07
N VAL A 53 -4.72 2.58 -13.87
CA VAL A 53 -5.47 2.65 -12.61
C VAL A 53 -5.01 3.85 -11.78
N ASP A 54 -5.97 4.67 -11.37
CA ASP A 54 -5.73 5.93 -10.63
C ASP A 54 -5.53 5.74 -9.13
N TRP A 55 -5.14 4.55 -8.69
CA TRP A 55 -4.90 4.25 -7.28
C TRP A 55 -3.87 3.14 -7.08
N SER A 56 -3.30 3.05 -5.87
CA SER A 56 -2.42 1.96 -5.43
C SER A 56 -2.77 1.51 -4.03
N LEU A 57 -2.57 0.22 -3.76
CA LEU A 57 -2.57 -0.35 -2.42
C LEU A 57 -1.13 -0.56 -1.99
N ASN A 58 -0.80 -0.15 -0.77
CA ASN A 58 0.54 -0.26 -0.26
C ASN A 58 0.50 -0.77 1.18
N CYS A 59 1.49 -1.56 1.54
CA CYS A 59 1.69 -2.06 2.89
C CYS A 59 3.15 -1.92 3.28
N PHE A 60 3.41 -1.41 4.49
CA PHE A 60 4.77 -1.26 5.00
C PHE A 60 4.80 -1.25 6.53
N PRO A 61 5.86 -1.80 7.14
CA PRO A 61 6.09 -1.65 8.57
C PRO A 61 6.41 -0.19 8.88
N VAL A 62 5.83 0.33 9.96
CA VAL A 62 6.11 1.70 10.43
C VAL A 62 7.09 1.68 11.59
N PHE A 63 6.84 0.77 12.54
CA PHE A 63 7.68 0.44 13.68
C PHE A 63 7.63 -1.08 13.90
N GLU A 64 8.36 -1.61 14.91
CA GLU A 64 8.49 -3.05 15.16
C GLU A 64 7.14 -3.80 15.25
N ASP A 65 6.10 -3.15 15.79
CA ASP A 65 4.80 -3.73 16.05
C ASP A 65 3.65 -3.08 15.26
N LEU A 66 3.94 -2.07 14.43
CA LEU A 66 2.96 -1.32 13.66
C LEU A 66 3.15 -1.50 12.15
N THR A 67 2.06 -1.77 11.47
CA THR A 67 1.99 -1.86 10.01
C THR A 67 0.98 -0.85 9.48
N ALA A 68 1.37 -0.10 8.45
CA ALA A 68 0.46 0.76 7.72
C ALA A 68 -0.03 0.07 6.43
N ILE A 69 -1.34 0.12 6.22
CA ILE A 69 -1.98 -0.24 4.97
C ILE A 69 -2.56 1.04 4.39
N THR A 70 -2.17 1.38 3.16
CA THR A 70 -2.56 2.64 2.56
C THR A 70 -3.16 2.45 1.18
N ARG A 71 -4.20 3.21 0.89
CA ARG A 71 -4.70 3.41 -0.46
C ARG A 71 -4.39 4.81 -0.90
N THR A 72 -3.55 4.94 -1.92
CA THR A 72 -3.24 6.23 -2.55
C THR A 72 -4.04 6.37 -3.83
N THR A 73 -4.71 7.49 -4.02
CA THR A 73 -5.56 7.78 -5.19
C THR A 73 -5.40 9.21 -5.65
N LEU A 74 -5.83 9.49 -6.87
CA LEU A 74 -5.97 10.86 -7.34
C LEU A 74 -7.22 11.47 -6.72
N GLY A 75 -7.09 12.69 -6.24
CA GLY A 75 -8.17 13.54 -5.75
C GLY A 75 -8.67 14.49 -6.84
N GLY A 76 -9.17 15.65 -6.42
CA GLY A 76 -9.53 16.75 -7.30
C GLY A 76 -8.33 17.56 -7.80
N PRO A 77 -8.56 18.75 -8.36
CA PRO A 77 -7.51 19.71 -8.69
C PRO A 77 -6.70 20.09 -7.44
N GLU A 78 -5.39 20.24 -7.61
CA GLU A 78 -4.54 20.72 -6.52
C GLU A 78 -4.86 22.20 -6.20
N TYR A 79 -4.89 22.54 -4.92
CA TYR A 79 -5.24 23.90 -4.44
C TYR A 79 -4.33 25.01 -5.00
N SER A 80 -3.10 24.66 -5.40
CA SER A 80 -2.11 25.64 -5.89
C SER A 80 -2.50 26.33 -7.20
N GLY A 81 -3.54 25.85 -7.89
CA GLY A 81 -4.00 26.39 -9.19
C GLY A 81 -3.00 26.17 -10.35
N ARG A 82 -1.91 25.41 -10.14
CA ARG A 82 -0.88 25.14 -11.15
C ARG A 82 -1.24 24.01 -12.11
N GLY A 83 -2.51 23.57 -12.13
CA GLY A 83 -3.00 22.52 -13.02
C GLY A 83 -2.62 21.10 -12.59
N GLY A 84 -2.12 20.89 -11.37
CA GLY A 84 -1.83 19.57 -10.82
C GLY A 84 -3.08 18.85 -10.31
N THR A 85 -2.98 17.52 -10.18
CA THR A 85 -3.98 16.70 -9.49
C THR A 85 -3.52 16.43 -8.07
N GLN A 86 -4.40 16.63 -7.12
CA GLN A 86 -4.18 16.33 -5.72
C GLN A 86 -4.03 14.82 -5.53
N ILE A 87 -3.08 14.40 -4.71
CA ILE A 87 -2.92 13.02 -4.28
C ILE A 87 -3.50 12.89 -2.89
N VAL A 88 -4.30 11.86 -2.68
CA VAL A 88 -4.87 11.53 -1.39
C VAL A 88 -4.41 10.13 -1.01
N THR A 89 -3.81 10.00 0.17
CA THR A 89 -3.45 8.71 0.75
C THR A 89 -4.29 8.48 2.00
N LEU A 90 -5.10 7.44 1.95
CA LEU A 90 -5.92 6.95 3.05
C LEU A 90 -5.12 5.88 3.77
N ILE A 91 -5.05 5.95 5.08
CA ILE A 91 -4.13 5.18 5.90
C ILE A 91 -4.89 4.46 7.00
N LEU A 92 -4.63 3.17 7.17
CA LEU A 92 -4.96 2.39 8.35
C LEU A 92 -3.65 1.97 9.02
N VAL A 93 -3.58 2.08 10.33
CA VAL A 93 -2.42 1.64 11.13
C VAL A 93 -2.88 0.58 12.09
N LEU A 94 -2.22 -0.58 12.03
CA LEU A 94 -2.54 -1.77 12.81
C LEU A 94 -1.34 -2.20 13.63
N ARG A 95 -1.63 -2.80 14.79
CA ARG A 95 -0.64 -3.57 15.53
C ARG A 95 -0.51 -4.98 14.95
N SER A 96 0.61 -5.62 15.20
CA SER A 96 0.88 -6.99 14.73
C SER A 96 -0.18 -7.99 15.19
N ASP A 97 -0.69 -7.87 16.43
CA ASP A 97 -1.77 -8.74 16.95
C ASP A 97 -3.11 -8.56 16.22
N GLN A 98 -3.36 -7.38 15.69
CA GLN A 98 -4.54 -7.09 14.86
C GLN A 98 -4.40 -7.65 13.45
N LEU A 99 -3.19 -7.60 12.88
CA LEU A 99 -2.92 -8.16 11.56
C LEU A 99 -2.87 -9.70 11.60
N GLU A 100 -2.51 -10.29 12.75
CA GLU A 100 -2.55 -11.75 12.97
C GLU A 100 -3.96 -12.32 12.78
N ALA A 101 -5.01 -11.58 13.16
CA ALA A 101 -6.40 -11.96 12.93
C ALA A 101 -6.74 -12.13 11.43
N TYR A 102 -5.90 -11.63 10.55
CA TYR A 102 -5.98 -11.75 9.08
C TYR A 102 -4.84 -12.59 8.49
N ASP A 103 -4.24 -13.50 9.27
CA ASP A 103 -3.10 -14.35 8.86
C ASP A 103 -1.90 -13.53 8.34
N PHE A 104 -1.69 -12.33 8.88
CA PHE A 104 -0.72 -11.36 8.37
C PHE A 104 -0.90 -11.05 6.87
N ASN A 105 -2.15 -11.12 6.37
CA ASN A 105 -2.46 -10.78 4.99
C ASN A 105 -3.09 -9.37 4.89
N PRO A 106 -2.29 -8.34 4.55
CA PRO A 106 -2.78 -6.98 4.41
C PRO A 106 -3.75 -6.78 3.23
N ILE A 107 -3.73 -7.66 2.21
CA ILE A 107 -4.67 -7.59 1.10
C ILE A 107 -6.08 -7.96 1.56
N THR A 108 -6.23 -9.06 2.27
CA THR A 108 -7.52 -9.50 2.84
C THR A 108 -8.08 -8.43 3.77
N LEU A 109 -7.23 -7.83 4.61
CA LEU A 109 -7.64 -6.74 5.50
C LEU A 109 -8.07 -5.50 4.70
N ALA A 110 -7.30 -5.08 3.70
CA ALA A 110 -7.64 -3.93 2.85
C ALA A 110 -8.95 -4.13 2.10
N GLN A 111 -9.19 -5.34 1.57
CA GLN A 111 -10.45 -5.68 0.89
C GLN A 111 -11.63 -5.63 1.86
N THR A 112 -11.46 -6.18 3.07
CA THR A 112 -12.48 -6.09 4.13
C THR A 112 -12.76 -4.63 4.49
N ALA A 113 -11.73 -3.82 4.68
CA ALA A 113 -11.85 -2.39 4.97
C ALA A 113 -12.58 -1.65 3.84
N MET A 114 -12.21 -1.90 2.59
CA MET A 114 -12.88 -1.28 1.44
C MET A 114 -14.35 -1.71 1.30
N ALA A 115 -14.67 -2.96 1.58
CA ALA A 115 -16.06 -3.46 1.60
C ALA A 115 -16.92 -2.77 2.65
N LEU A 116 -16.31 -2.35 3.76
CA LEU A 116 -16.96 -1.56 4.83
C LEU A 116 -16.97 -0.04 4.55
N GLY A 117 -16.47 0.40 3.38
CA GLY A 117 -16.42 1.82 3.02
C GLY A 117 -15.23 2.59 3.61
N LEU A 118 -14.29 1.89 4.27
CA LEU A 118 -13.00 2.45 4.69
C LEU A 118 -12.02 2.52 3.49
N LEU A 119 -10.91 3.21 3.65
CA LEU A 119 -9.96 3.44 2.55
C LEU A 119 -10.64 4.02 1.29
N LYS A 120 -11.75 4.73 1.49
CA LYS A 120 -12.52 5.43 0.46
C LYS A 120 -12.34 6.92 0.63
N LEU A 121 -12.27 7.65 -0.48
CA LEU A 121 -12.12 9.10 -0.46
C LEU A 121 -13.26 9.71 0.36
N PRO A 122 -12.99 10.45 1.43
CA PRO A 122 -14.02 11.09 2.21
C PRO A 122 -14.67 12.21 1.39
N LEU A 123 -15.96 12.44 1.60
CA LEU A 123 -16.70 13.54 0.96
C LEU A 123 -16.25 14.90 1.49
N ASP A 124 -15.77 14.95 2.73
CA ASP A 124 -15.25 16.15 3.37
C ASP A 124 -13.90 15.87 4.03
N LEU A 125 -12.85 16.55 3.54
CA LEU A 125 -11.50 16.52 4.11
C LEU A 125 -11.30 17.53 5.25
N ASN A 126 -12.40 18.19 5.71
CA ASN A 126 -12.32 19.23 6.74
C ASN A 126 -12.33 18.67 8.18
N CYS A 127 -12.49 17.37 8.36
CA CYS A 127 -12.48 16.74 9.67
C CYS A 127 -11.03 16.50 10.10
N GLU A 128 -10.51 17.31 11.00
CA GLU A 128 -9.14 17.18 11.52
C GLU A 128 -8.96 15.95 12.43
N GLN A 129 -10.01 15.54 13.13
CA GLN A 129 -9.97 14.40 14.04
C GLN A 129 -10.91 13.29 13.57
N LEU A 130 -10.35 12.10 13.40
CA LEU A 130 -11.06 10.89 13.02
C LEU A 130 -11.29 10.00 14.26
N ALA A 131 -12.41 9.29 14.29
CA ALA A 131 -12.55 8.15 15.20
C ALA A 131 -11.70 6.98 14.67
N PRO A 132 -11.19 6.07 15.52
CA PRO A 132 -10.63 4.81 15.06
C PRO A 132 -11.63 4.03 14.20
N ALA A 133 -11.14 3.40 13.14
CA ALA A 133 -11.96 2.57 12.28
C ALA A 133 -12.23 1.21 12.95
N LEU A 134 -13.43 0.66 12.78
CA LEU A 134 -13.80 -0.64 13.33
C LEU A 134 -13.80 -1.69 12.22
N LEU A 135 -12.98 -2.73 12.38
CA LEU A 135 -12.91 -3.88 11.49
C LEU A 135 -13.41 -5.14 12.21
N PRO A 136 -14.00 -6.11 11.50
CA PRO A 136 -14.25 -7.43 12.06
C PRO A 136 -12.94 -8.07 12.53
N ALA A 137 -12.98 -8.82 13.63
CA ALA A 137 -11.82 -9.62 14.05
C ALA A 137 -11.60 -10.85 13.15
N ASP A 138 -12.61 -11.23 12.37
CA ASP A 138 -12.53 -12.31 11.40
C ASP A 138 -12.73 -11.71 10.00
N PRO A 139 -11.94 -12.11 8.97
CA PRO A 139 -12.06 -11.54 7.64
C PRO A 139 -13.43 -11.82 7.02
N LEU A 140 -14.07 -10.76 6.47
CA LEU A 140 -15.35 -10.87 5.77
C LEU A 140 -15.20 -11.54 4.40
N ILE A 141 -14.02 -11.44 3.83
CA ILE A 141 -13.70 -11.92 2.49
C ILE A 141 -12.72 -13.08 2.62
N GLN A 142 -13.20 -14.28 2.39
CA GLN A 142 -12.32 -15.43 2.17
C GLN A 142 -11.95 -15.44 0.69
N ASN A 143 -10.76 -14.98 0.34
CA ASN A 143 -10.26 -15.07 -1.03
C ASN A 143 -10.04 -16.55 -1.38
N ARG A 144 -11.07 -17.17 -1.97
CA ARG A 144 -10.87 -18.42 -2.70
C ARG A 144 -10.21 -18.04 -4.02
N CYS A 145 -8.88 -18.17 -4.10
CA CYS A 145 -8.18 -18.11 -5.36
C CYS A 145 -8.76 -19.16 -6.31
N SER A 146 -9.66 -18.72 -7.20
CA SER A 146 -10.10 -19.56 -8.32
C SER A 146 -8.97 -19.53 -9.35
N HIS A 147 -8.15 -20.58 -9.36
CA HIS A 147 -7.14 -20.79 -10.39
C HIS A 147 -7.81 -20.91 -11.76
N ARG A 148 -7.46 -20.02 -12.69
CA ARG A 148 -7.61 -20.23 -14.13
C ARG A 148 -6.29 -20.80 -14.64
N ASP A 149 -6.34 -21.98 -15.22
CA ASP A 149 -5.20 -22.90 -15.37
C ASP A 149 -4.10 -22.52 -16.38
N ASP A 150 -4.25 -21.55 -17.27
CA ASP A 150 -3.28 -21.31 -18.35
C ASP A 150 -2.36 -20.10 -18.13
N ALA A 151 -2.76 -19.07 -17.37
CA ALA A 151 -1.84 -18.01 -16.90
C ALA A 151 -0.95 -18.50 -15.74
N ALA A 152 -1.23 -19.68 -15.21
CA ALA A 152 -0.72 -20.19 -13.94
C ALA A 152 0.79 -20.51 -13.95
N ARG A 153 1.39 -20.93 -15.08
CA ARG A 153 2.80 -21.39 -15.07
C ARG A 153 3.79 -20.23 -15.03
N SER A 154 3.63 -19.21 -15.87
CA SER A 154 4.53 -18.07 -15.89
C SER A 154 4.40 -17.25 -14.60
N GLU A 155 3.19 -17.13 -14.09
CA GLU A 155 2.92 -16.45 -12.83
C GLU A 155 3.46 -17.23 -11.63
N ALA A 156 3.30 -18.56 -11.59
CA ALA A 156 3.89 -19.41 -10.55
C ALA A 156 5.42 -19.31 -10.52
N GLN A 157 6.05 -19.20 -11.69
CA GLN A 157 7.49 -18.99 -11.77
C GLN A 157 7.91 -17.64 -11.20
N ILE A 158 7.19 -16.56 -11.54
CA ILE A 158 7.44 -15.21 -11.00
C ILE A 158 7.25 -15.22 -9.48
N LEU A 159 6.17 -15.79 -8.97
CA LEU A 159 5.92 -15.90 -7.53
C LEU A 159 7.03 -16.64 -6.80
N SER A 160 7.50 -17.76 -7.36
CA SER A 160 8.61 -18.54 -6.80
C SER A 160 9.91 -17.71 -6.79
N GLN A 161 10.21 -16.97 -7.85
CA GLN A 161 11.40 -16.12 -7.91
C GLN A 161 11.33 -14.98 -6.88
N ILE A 162 10.15 -14.31 -6.73
CA ILE A 162 9.99 -13.26 -5.73
C ILE A 162 10.12 -13.83 -4.33
N ALA A 163 9.49 -14.97 -4.05
CA ALA A 163 9.57 -15.61 -2.73
C ALA A 163 11.02 -15.95 -2.35
N ALA A 164 11.82 -16.45 -3.31
CA ALA A 164 13.23 -16.72 -3.11
C ALA A 164 14.04 -15.44 -2.80
N LEU A 165 13.81 -14.36 -3.58
CA LEU A 165 14.46 -13.07 -3.35
C LEU A 165 14.10 -12.49 -1.98
N VAL A 166 12.83 -12.55 -1.59
CA VAL A 166 12.37 -12.09 -0.27
C VAL A 166 13.02 -12.90 0.86
N ALA A 167 13.12 -14.22 0.71
CA ALA A 167 13.79 -15.08 1.68
C ALA A 167 15.29 -14.76 1.83
N GLU A 168 15.94 -14.28 0.75
CA GLU A 168 17.31 -13.78 0.75
C GLU A 168 17.46 -12.34 1.29
N GLY A 169 16.37 -11.71 1.73
CA GLY A 169 16.36 -10.29 2.18
C GLY A 169 16.56 -9.28 1.03
N ARG A 170 16.32 -9.69 -0.20
CA ARG A 170 16.44 -8.85 -1.41
C ARG A 170 15.10 -8.25 -1.80
N ARG A 171 15.16 -7.17 -2.56
CA ARG A 171 13.99 -6.47 -3.08
C ARG A 171 13.72 -6.84 -4.53
N ALA A 172 12.44 -6.87 -4.90
CA ALA A 172 12.02 -7.21 -6.25
C ALA A 172 11.07 -6.16 -6.84
N ALA A 173 11.10 -6.02 -8.16
CA ALA A 173 10.09 -5.29 -8.92
C ALA A 173 9.53 -6.20 -10.02
N VAL A 174 8.22 -6.39 -10.04
CA VAL A 174 7.50 -7.07 -11.11
C VAL A 174 7.04 -6.01 -12.10
N VAL A 175 7.50 -6.11 -13.34
CA VAL A 175 7.18 -5.16 -14.41
C VAL A 175 6.38 -5.87 -15.48
N GLY A 176 5.20 -5.36 -15.80
CA GLY A 176 4.37 -5.90 -16.88
C GLY A 176 2.89 -6.08 -16.52
N PRO A 177 2.12 -6.74 -17.39
CA PRO A 177 0.67 -6.84 -17.31
C PRO A 177 0.22 -7.93 -16.31
N VAL A 178 0.38 -7.68 -15.02
CA VAL A 178 -0.16 -8.54 -13.97
C VAL A 178 -1.27 -7.82 -13.22
N ASP A 179 -2.21 -8.56 -12.62
CA ASP A 179 -3.06 -8.02 -11.58
C ASP A 179 -2.22 -7.87 -10.29
N PRO A 180 -1.80 -6.65 -9.92
CA PRO A 180 -0.85 -6.47 -8.84
C PRO A 180 -1.42 -6.87 -7.48
N ILE A 181 -2.75 -6.76 -7.28
CA ILE A 181 -3.39 -7.11 -6.02
C ILE A 181 -3.51 -8.63 -5.89
N ALA A 182 -4.00 -9.30 -6.93
CA ALA A 182 -4.11 -10.75 -6.92
C ALA A 182 -2.71 -11.42 -6.84
N THR A 183 -1.71 -10.86 -7.52
CA THR A 183 -0.33 -11.38 -7.46
C THR A 183 0.30 -11.17 -6.07
N ALA A 184 0.09 -10.00 -5.44
CA ALA A 184 0.53 -9.73 -4.08
C ALA A 184 -0.14 -10.67 -3.07
N ASP A 185 -1.44 -10.91 -3.20
CA ASP A 185 -2.20 -11.83 -2.33
C ASP A 185 -1.64 -13.26 -2.41
N ARG A 186 -1.46 -13.78 -3.63
CA ARG A 186 -0.87 -15.12 -3.84
C ARG A 186 0.57 -15.21 -3.31
N LEU A 187 1.37 -14.17 -3.50
CA LEU A 187 2.71 -14.10 -2.96
C LEU A 187 2.69 -14.20 -1.43
N ILE A 188 1.87 -13.39 -0.77
CA ILE A 188 1.74 -13.39 0.70
C ILE A 188 1.34 -14.78 1.20
N HIS A 189 0.36 -15.43 0.55
CA HIS A 189 -0.03 -16.78 0.92
C HIS A 189 1.09 -17.83 0.72
N SER A 190 1.99 -17.62 -0.22
CA SER A 190 3.14 -18.51 -0.46
C SER A 190 4.29 -18.31 0.52
N LEU A 191 4.34 -17.16 1.22
CA LEU A 191 5.39 -16.88 2.20
C LEU A 191 5.11 -17.57 3.55
N PRO A 192 6.16 -18.00 4.29
CA PRO A 192 6.04 -18.37 5.70
C PRO A 192 5.42 -17.23 6.53
N VAL A 193 4.65 -17.57 7.56
CA VAL A 193 3.94 -16.57 8.40
C VAL A 193 4.91 -15.54 8.99
N GLU A 194 6.09 -15.98 9.40
CA GLU A 194 7.14 -15.13 9.97
C GLU A 194 7.61 -14.07 8.97
N SER A 195 7.68 -14.43 7.68
CA SER A 195 8.07 -13.50 6.61
C SER A 195 6.97 -12.54 6.20
N ARG A 196 5.70 -12.84 6.51
CA ARG A 196 4.56 -11.96 6.18
C ARG A 196 4.50 -10.72 7.06
N ARG A 197 4.99 -10.80 8.30
CA ARG A 197 4.94 -9.71 9.28
C ARG A 197 5.67 -8.46 8.79
N ASP A 198 6.85 -8.64 8.21
CA ASP A 198 7.71 -7.54 7.77
C ASP A 198 7.62 -7.30 6.25
N PHE A 199 6.70 -8.00 5.59
CA PHE A 199 6.53 -7.90 4.16
C PHE A 199 5.93 -6.56 3.76
N SER A 200 6.62 -5.82 2.89
CA SER A 200 6.15 -4.54 2.36
C SER A 200 6.05 -4.57 0.84
N PHE A 201 4.97 -3.99 0.33
CA PHE A 201 4.75 -3.91 -1.12
C PHE A 201 4.01 -2.65 -1.52
N THR A 202 4.12 -2.32 -2.80
CA THR A 202 3.28 -1.33 -3.46
C THR A 202 2.73 -1.87 -4.77
N THR A 203 1.43 -1.66 -5.00
CA THR A 203 0.79 -2.02 -6.27
C THR A 203 0.85 -0.88 -7.27
N GLY A 204 1.87 0.01 -7.09
CA GLY A 204 1.95 0.99 -8.09
C GLY A 204 2.52 2.32 -7.75
N LEU A 205 3.04 2.61 -6.61
CA LEU A 205 3.84 3.82 -6.40
C LEU A 205 5.17 3.71 -7.14
N GLU A 206 5.61 4.83 -7.71
CA GLU A 206 6.96 4.89 -8.25
C GLU A 206 8.00 4.63 -7.16
N PRO A 207 9.07 3.89 -7.48
CA PRO A 207 10.17 3.64 -6.56
C PRO A 207 10.77 4.96 -6.04
N SER A 208 11.09 4.98 -4.76
CA SER A 208 11.68 6.14 -4.10
C SER A 208 12.61 5.68 -2.98
N LEU A 209 13.75 6.38 -2.82
CA LEU A 209 14.69 6.10 -1.73
C LEU A 209 14.07 6.25 -0.34
N SER A 210 13.06 7.11 -0.20
CA SER A 210 12.33 7.30 1.07
C SER A 210 11.30 6.21 1.35
N ARG A 211 10.98 5.35 0.39
CA ARG A 211 9.97 4.29 0.47
C ARG A 211 10.55 2.97 -0.03
N PRO A 212 11.37 2.29 0.78
CA PRO A 212 12.09 1.10 0.36
C PRO A 212 11.20 -0.16 0.46
N PHE A 213 10.16 -0.26 -0.35
CA PHE A 213 9.32 -1.46 -0.41
C PHE A 213 10.13 -2.70 -0.80
N VAL A 214 9.76 -3.84 -0.22
CA VAL A 214 10.37 -5.15 -0.56
C VAL A 214 9.94 -5.58 -1.96
N VAL A 215 8.66 -5.37 -2.31
CA VAL A 215 8.16 -5.70 -3.65
C VAL A 215 7.43 -4.52 -4.27
N HIS A 216 7.79 -4.20 -5.51
CA HIS A 216 7.11 -3.24 -6.36
C HIS A 216 6.35 -3.96 -7.48
N PHE A 217 5.09 -3.62 -7.70
CA PHE A 217 4.33 -4.03 -8.88
C PHE A 217 4.15 -2.81 -9.78
N LEU A 218 4.72 -2.85 -10.97
CA LEU A 218 4.76 -1.74 -11.92
C LEU A 218 4.19 -2.20 -13.27
N SER A 219 3.31 -1.40 -13.87
CA SER A 219 2.81 -1.68 -15.22
C SER A 219 3.90 -1.58 -16.28
N HIS A 220 4.84 -0.66 -16.07
CA HIS A 220 6.03 -0.46 -16.92
C HIS A 220 7.14 0.21 -16.09
N ALA A 221 8.37 0.10 -16.55
CA ALA A 221 9.51 0.79 -15.97
C ALA A 221 10.13 1.72 -17.03
N SER A 222 9.95 3.04 -16.86
CA SER A 222 10.69 4.02 -17.64
C SER A 222 12.18 3.99 -17.29
N ALA A 223 13.04 4.56 -18.14
CA ALA A 223 14.47 4.64 -17.86
C ALA A 223 14.80 5.35 -16.51
N ALA A 224 13.96 6.30 -16.09
CA ALA A 224 14.11 6.97 -14.79
C ALA A 224 13.75 6.03 -13.63
N VAL A 225 12.65 5.29 -13.75
CA VAL A 225 12.23 4.27 -12.78
C VAL A 225 13.29 3.18 -12.68
N GLN A 226 13.80 2.67 -13.81
CA GLN A 226 14.84 1.65 -13.83
C GLN A 226 16.10 2.10 -13.06
N ARG A 227 16.59 3.32 -13.32
CA ARG A 227 17.75 3.87 -12.60
C ARG A 227 17.51 3.94 -11.08
N THR A 228 16.29 4.26 -10.66
CA THR A 228 15.94 4.29 -9.23
C THR A 228 15.91 2.90 -8.62
N LEU A 229 15.40 1.90 -9.34
CA LEU A 229 15.41 0.50 -8.92
C LEU A 229 16.85 -0.03 -8.79
N ASP A 230 17.70 0.25 -9.80
CA ASP A 230 19.11 -0.14 -9.81
C ASP A 230 19.87 0.48 -8.63
N ALA A 231 19.65 1.78 -8.36
CA ALA A 231 20.24 2.48 -7.22
C ALA A 231 19.82 1.91 -5.86
N GLN A 232 18.69 1.20 -5.81
CA GLN A 232 18.20 0.54 -4.61
C GLN A 232 18.54 -0.96 -4.57
N ASN A 233 19.29 -1.49 -5.54
CA ASN A 233 19.57 -2.92 -5.70
C ASN A 233 18.30 -3.78 -5.79
N VAL A 234 17.26 -3.29 -6.47
CA VAL A 234 16.00 -4.00 -6.68
C VAL A 234 16.13 -4.87 -7.92
N VAL A 235 15.82 -6.16 -7.79
CA VAL A 235 15.82 -7.11 -8.91
C VAL A 235 14.55 -6.94 -9.74
N CYS A 236 14.69 -6.63 -11.03
CA CYS A 236 13.56 -6.51 -11.94
C CYS A 236 13.21 -7.86 -12.57
N LEU A 237 11.96 -8.25 -12.43
CA LEU A 237 11.35 -9.43 -13.03
C LEU A 237 10.31 -8.96 -14.05
N ASN A 238 10.45 -9.37 -15.31
CA ASN A 238 9.51 -9.03 -16.35
C ASN A 238 8.39 -10.09 -16.39
N ALA A 239 7.17 -9.66 -16.14
CA ALA A 239 5.99 -10.46 -16.41
C ALA A 239 5.75 -10.42 -17.93
N SER A 240 6.31 -11.38 -18.65
CA SER A 240 6.02 -11.54 -20.08
C SER A 240 4.56 -11.92 -20.27
N ALA A 241 3.90 -11.29 -21.25
CA ALA A 241 2.57 -11.65 -21.69
C ALA A 241 2.56 -13.04 -22.32
#